data_749b1283125278156d636db0fad1e2a0
#
_entry.id   749b1283125278156d636db0fad1e2a0
#
_cell.length_a   1.000
_cell.length_b   1.000
_cell.length_c   1.000
_cell.angle_alpha   90.00
_cell.angle_beta   90.00
_cell.angle_gamma   90.00
#
_symmetry.space_group_name_H-M   'P 1'
#
loop_
_entity.id
_entity.type
_entity.pdbx_description
1 polymer ?
#
loop_
_entity_poly.entity_id
_entity_poly.type
_entity_poly.pdbx_seq_one_letter_code
_entity_poly.pdbx_strand_id
1 'polypeptide(L)'
;MRDFAHSLPMALFKAREAVMAGFRPDLEAHGLTEQQWRVLRVLTEHPGISAGELADRAALLKPSLSRIVGRLEERGLVERRPGERDLRLARLTMTVTGHRLVRTIAPRSEARYGAIEAAFGRERLAELHGMLEELMASLEPTEVRV
;
A
#
# COMPACT_ATOMS: atom_id res chain seq x y z
N MET A 1 -29.04 18.21 -2.28
CA MET A 1 -28.00 17.19 -2.41
C MET A 1 -26.71 17.86 -2.84
N ARG A 2 -25.55 17.49 -2.27
CA ARG A 2 -24.25 18.10 -2.63
C ARG A 2 -23.88 17.74 -4.06
N ASP A 3 -23.18 18.65 -4.74
CA ASP A 3 -22.63 18.35 -6.07
C ASP A 3 -21.64 17.19 -5.98
N PHE A 4 -21.90 16.12 -6.72
CA PHE A 4 -21.10 14.91 -6.71
C PHE A 4 -19.66 15.16 -7.16
N ALA A 5 -19.47 15.98 -8.18
CA ALA A 5 -18.15 16.26 -8.73
C ALA A 5 -17.20 16.97 -7.73
N HIS A 6 -17.78 17.71 -6.78
CA HIS A 6 -17.06 18.43 -5.73
C HIS A 6 -17.20 17.78 -4.34
N SER A 7 -17.72 16.56 -4.29
CA SER A 7 -17.82 15.82 -3.04
C SER A 7 -16.45 15.41 -2.52
N LEU A 8 -16.29 15.26 -1.19
CA LEU A 8 -15.04 14.83 -0.57
C LEU A 8 -14.54 13.47 -1.12
N PRO A 9 -15.40 12.44 -1.26
CA PRO A 9 -14.95 11.17 -1.85
C PRO A 9 -14.37 11.34 -3.26
N MET A 10 -14.99 12.16 -4.09
CA MET A 10 -14.50 12.41 -5.45
C MET A 10 -13.20 13.22 -5.47
N ALA A 11 -13.05 14.18 -4.57
CA ALA A 11 -11.79 14.93 -4.44
C ALA A 11 -10.64 14.01 -4.03
N LEU A 12 -10.84 13.16 -3.03
CA LEU A 12 -9.85 12.18 -2.59
C LEU A 12 -9.51 11.17 -3.70
N PHE A 13 -10.53 10.66 -4.39
CA PHE A 13 -10.34 9.72 -5.49
C PHE A 13 -9.52 10.35 -6.63
N LYS A 14 -9.89 11.53 -7.10
CA LYS A 14 -9.16 12.23 -8.18
C LYS A 14 -7.74 12.57 -7.77
N ALA A 15 -7.52 13.02 -6.54
CA ALA A 15 -6.17 13.30 -6.02
C ALA A 15 -5.32 12.03 -6.01
N ARG A 16 -5.86 10.92 -5.51
CA ARG A 16 -5.18 9.63 -5.53
C ARG A 16 -4.82 9.20 -6.96
N GLU A 17 -5.76 9.30 -7.89
CA GLU A 17 -5.51 8.95 -9.30
C GLU A 17 -4.41 9.82 -9.92
N ALA A 18 -4.40 11.11 -9.65
CA ALA A 18 -3.35 12.02 -10.13
C ALA A 18 -1.96 11.63 -9.58
N VAL A 19 -1.87 11.27 -8.31
CA VAL A 19 -0.63 10.79 -7.69
C VAL A 19 -0.20 9.47 -8.33
N MET A 20 -1.10 8.49 -8.42
CA MET A 20 -0.77 7.15 -8.91
C MET A 20 -0.45 7.11 -10.41
N ALA A 21 -0.96 8.04 -11.20
CA ALA A 21 -0.64 8.12 -12.63
C ALA A 21 0.88 8.21 -12.90
N GLY A 22 1.63 8.81 -11.98
CA GLY A 22 3.09 8.90 -12.09
C GLY A 22 3.82 7.59 -11.74
N PHE A 23 3.21 6.71 -10.93
CA PHE A 23 3.82 5.45 -10.51
C PHE A 23 3.47 4.26 -11.40
N ARG A 24 2.26 4.25 -11.99
CA ARG A 24 1.74 3.11 -12.77
C ARG A 24 2.66 2.64 -13.89
N PRO A 25 3.24 3.52 -14.74
CA PRO A 25 4.08 3.07 -15.84
C PRO A 25 5.29 2.25 -15.38
N ASP A 26 5.92 2.64 -14.29
CA ASP A 26 7.07 1.92 -13.73
C ASP A 26 6.65 0.57 -13.14
N LEU A 27 5.48 0.48 -12.51
CA LEU A 27 4.93 -0.78 -12.00
C LEU A 27 4.54 -1.72 -13.14
N GLU A 28 3.84 -1.23 -14.15
CA GLU A 28 3.42 -1.99 -15.32
C GLU A 28 4.61 -2.55 -16.10
N ALA A 29 5.69 -1.78 -16.22
CA ALA A 29 6.95 -2.22 -16.84
C ALA A 29 7.56 -3.46 -16.16
N HIS A 30 7.22 -3.69 -14.88
CA HIS A 30 7.66 -4.85 -14.10
C HIS A 30 6.53 -5.87 -13.84
N GLY A 31 5.41 -5.71 -14.53
CA GLY A 31 4.25 -6.61 -14.41
C GLY A 31 3.57 -6.56 -13.05
N LEU A 32 3.61 -5.42 -12.37
CA LEU A 32 2.98 -5.22 -11.06
C LEU A 32 1.74 -4.33 -11.15
N THR A 33 0.71 -4.73 -10.40
CA THR A 33 -0.42 -3.86 -10.07
C THR A 33 -0.08 -2.97 -8.86
N GLU A 34 -0.85 -1.92 -8.65
CA GLU A 34 -0.71 -1.07 -7.46
C GLU A 34 -0.88 -1.87 -6.16
N GLN A 35 -1.85 -2.80 -6.13
CA GLN A 35 -2.11 -3.62 -4.95
C GLN A 35 -0.96 -4.58 -4.66
N GLN A 36 -0.41 -5.21 -5.69
CA GLN A 36 0.79 -6.04 -5.55
C GLN A 36 1.98 -5.24 -5.03
N TRP A 37 2.19 -4.03 -5.54
CA TRP A 37 3.24 -3.14 -5.07
C TRP A 37 3.06 -2.77 -3.59
N ARG A 38 1.83 -2.43 -3.17
CA ARG A 38 1.55 -2.14 -1.74
C ARG A 38 1.90 -3.32 -0.84
N VAL A 39 1.54 -4.54 -1.25
CA VAL A 39 1.88 -5.76 -0.51
C VAL A 39 3.41 -5.91 -0.39
N LEU A 40 4.14 -5.79 -1.48
CA LEU A 40 5.60 -5.87 -1.47
C LEU A 40 6.23 -4.78 -0.59
N ARG A 41 5.70 -3.56 -0.62
CA ARG A 41 6.17 -2.46 0.23
C ARG A 41 5.96 -2.76 1.71
N VAL A 42 4.80 -3.23 2.10
CA VAL A 42 4.54 -3.62 3.49
C VAL A 42 5.47 -4.74 3.93
N LEU A 43 5.70 -5.75 3.09
CA LEU A 43 6.59 -6.86 3.41
C LEU A 43 8.07 -6.44 3.49
N THR A 44 8.47 -5.36 2.81
CA THR A 44 9.80 -4.78 2.96
C THR A 44 10.02 -4.24 4.39
N GLU A 45 9.02 -3.59 4.93
CA GLU A 45 9.07 -2.94 6.24
C GLU A 45 8.74 -3.90 7.39
N HIS A 46 7.89 -4.89 7.11
CA HIS A 46 7.36 -5.83 8.09
C HIS A 46 7.48 -7.29 7.61
N PRO A 47 8.70 -7.84 7.52
CA PRO A 47 8.88 -9.24 7.10
C PRO A 47 8.28 -10.18 8.15
N GLY A 48 7.65 -11.24 7.70
CA GLY A 48 7.10 -12.27 8.57
C GLY A 48 5.80 -11.90 9.26
N ILE A 49 5.01 -10.96 8.71
CA ILE A 49 3.70 -10.60 9.26
C ILE A 49 2.62 -11.61 8.88
N SER A 50 1.54 -11.63 9.63
CA SER A 50 0.35 -12.41 9.31
C SER A 50 -0.43 -11.83 8.14
N ALA A 51 -1.27 -12.65 7.49
CA ALA A 51 -2.13 -12.18 6.41
C ALA A 51 -3.10 -11.08 6.85
N GLY A 52 -3.64 -11.17 8.07
CA GLY A 52 -4.54 -10.16 8.62
C GLY A 52 -3.86 -8.79 8.79
N GLU A 53 -2.68 -8.76 9.38
CA GLU A 53 -1.89 -7.53 9.52
C GLU A 53 -1.48 -6.96 8.15
N LEU A 54 -1.11 -7.83 7.21
CA LEU A 54 -0.75 -7.39 5.86
C LEU A 54 -1.92 -6.73 5.15
N ALA A 55 -3.13 -7.31 5.26
CA ALA A 55 -4.33 -6.73 4.69
C ALA A 55 -4.62 -5.33 5.25
N ASP A 56 -4.54 -5.17 6.57
CA ASP A 56 -4.78 -3.89 7.24
C ASP A 56 -3.75 -2.84 6.80
N ARG A 57 -2.47 -3.15 6.84
CA ARG A 57 -1.38 -2.23 6.47
C ARG A 57 -1.38 -1.88 4.99
N ALA A 58 -1.73 -2.81 4.12
CA ALA A 58 -1.83 -2.58 2.68
C ALA A 58 -3.17 -1.95 2.25
N ALA A 59 -4.09 -1.71 3.19
CA ALA A 59 -5.44 -1.22 2.94
C ALA A 59 -6.16 -2.08 1.89
N LEU A 60 -6.19 -3.39 2.13
CA LEU A 60 -6.82 -4.38 1.28
C LEU A 60 -7.83 -5.21 2.06
N LEU A 61 -8.90 -5.62 1.40
CA LEU A 61 -9.82 -6.61 1.93
C LEU A 61 -9.14 -7.99 1.95
N LYS A 62 -9.41 -8.79 2.98
CA LYS A 62 -8.80 -10.13 3.15
C LYS A 62 -8.96 -11.05 1.93
N PRO A 63 -10.14 -11.16 1.27
CA PRO A 63 -10.27 -11.97 0.05
C PRO A 63 -9.39 -11.47 -1.10
N SER A 64 -9.27 -10.17 -1.26
CA SER A 64 -8.39 -9.56 -2.28
C SER A 64 -6.93 -9.84 -1.97
N LEU A 65 -6.52 -9.72 -0.71
CA LEU A 65 -5.16 -10.02 -0.28
C LEU A 65 -4.78 -11.47 -0.59
N SER A 66 -5.63 -12.45 -0.25
CA SER A 66 -5.35 -13.86 -0.51
C SER A 66 -5.07 -14.13 -1.98
N ARG A 67 -5.84 -13.53 -2.87
CA ARG A 67 -5.66 -13.64 -4.32
C ARG A 67 -4.36 -12.97 -4.78
N ILE A 68 -4.07 -11.80 -4.27
CA ILE A 68 -2.85 -11.04 -4.61
C ILE A 68 -1.60 -11.80 -4.13
N VAL A 69 -1.60 -12.27 -2.90
CA VAL A 69 -0.50 -13.07 -2.34
C VAL A 69 -0.31 -14.36 -3.15
N GLY A 70 -1.38 -15.06 -3.49
CA GLY A 70 -1.31 -16.27 -4.34
C GLY A 70 -0.58 -16.00 -5.67
N ARG A 71 -0.89 -14.91 -6.33
CA ARG A 71 -0.23 -14.52 -7.59
C ARG A 71 1.24 -14.13 -7.38
N LEU A 72 1.57 -13.47 -6.29
CA LEU A 72 2.95 -13.15 -5.95
C LEU A 72 3.77 -14.39 -5.59
N GLU A 73 3.15 -15.36 -4.92
CA GLU A 73 3.76 -16.68 -4.67
C GLU A 73 4.05 -17.43 -5.97
N GLU A 74 3.08 -17.49 -6.90
CA GLU A 74 3.26 -18.10 -8.23
C GLU A 74 4.43 -17.49 -9.01
N ARG A 75 4.66 -16.20 -8.85
CA ARG A 75 5.81 -15.49 -9.44
C ARG A 75 7.11 -15.66 -8.65
N GLY A 76 7.10 -16.35 -7.53
CA GLY A 76 8.27 -16.54 -6.68
C GLY A 76 8.74 -15.27 -5.98
N LEU A 77 7.86 -14.29 -5.75
CA LEU A 77 8.20 -13.01 -5.12
C LEU A 77 7.93 -13.00 -3.61
N VAL A 78 6.97 -13.81 -3.17
CA VAL A 78 6.54 -13.95 -1.78
C VAL A 78 6.48 -15.42 -1.42
N GLU A 79 6.74 -15.75 -0.18
CA GLU A 79 6.61 -17.11 0.36
C GLU A 79 5.88 -17.10 1.69
N ARG A 80 5.21 -18.22 1.98
CA ARG A 80 4.57 -18.48 3.27
C ARG A 80 5.49 -19.36 4.09
N ARG A 81 5.63 -19.02 5.37
CA ARG A 81 6.33 -19.86 6.36
C ARG A 81 5.40 -20.15 7.53
N PRO A 82 5.52 -21.31 8.19
CA PRO A 82 4.79 -21.58 9.41
C PRO A 82 5.10 -20.53 10.49
N GLY A 83 4.11 -20.17 11.29
CA GLY A 83 4.32 -19.31 12.46
C GLY A 83 5.18 -19.99 13.52
N GLU A 84 6.03 -19.23 14.21
CA GLU A 84 6.93 -19.76 15.24
C GLU A 84 6.18 -20.31 16.46
N ARG A 85 5.09 -19.63 16.88
CA ARG A 85 4.30 -20.00 18.06
C ARG A 85 3.08 -20.84 17.72
N ASP A 86 2.46 -20.58 16.58
CA ASP A 86 1.35 -21.34 16.04
C ASP A 86 1.61 -21.66 14.58
N LEU A 87 1.87 -22.93 14.28
CA LEU A 87 2.14 -23.41 12.91
C LEU A 87 0.95 -23.23 11.94
N ARG A 88 -0.26 -22.96 12.48
CA ARG A 88 -1.46 -22.67 11.69
C ARG A 88 -1.46 -21.24 11.13
N LEU A 89 -0.74 -20.34 11.80
CA LEU A 89 -0.63 -18.94 11.41
C LEU A 89 0.54 -18.78 10.46
N ALA A 90 0.27 -18.76 9.16
CA ALA A 90 1.29 -18.52 8.16
C ALA A 90 1.89 -17.11 8.31
N ARG A 91 3.20 -17.03 8.16
CA ARG A 91 3.97 -15.80 8.07
C ARG A 91 4.34 -15.55 6.62
N LEU A 92 4.15 -14.32 6.18
CA LEU A 92 4.42 -13.90 4.80
C LEU A 92 5.72 -13.11 4.75
N THR A 93 6.62 -13.51 3.86
CA THR A 93 7.89 -12.82 3.64
C THR A 93 8.18 -12.69 2.15
N MET A 94 9.02 -11.73 1.80
CA MET A 94 9.55 -11.67 0.45
C MET A 94 10.68 -12.68 0.25
N THR A 95 10.75 -13.24 -0.96
CA THR A 95 11.88 -14.02 -1.43
C THR A 95 13.04 -13.10 -1.83
N VAL A 96 14.22 -13.69 -2.09
CA VAL A 96 15.35 -12.95 -2.67
C VAL A 96 14.97 -12.29 -4.00
N THR A 97 14.19 -12.97 -4.82
CA THR A 97 13.68 -12.44 -6.10
C THR A 97 12.74 -11.25 -5.87
N GLY A 98 11.87 -11.33 -4.88
CA GLY A 98 11.00 -10.22 -4.48
C GLY A 98 11.79 -8.99 -4.02
N HIS A 99 12.78 -9.19 -3.19
CA HIS A 99 13.68 -8.10 -2.75
C HIS A 99 14.44 -7.45 -3.89
N ARG A 100 14.91 -8.25 -4.87
CA ARG A 100 15.57 -7.70 -6.07
C ARG A 100 14.63 -6.83 -6.88
N LEU A 101 13.41 -7.29 -7.10
CA LEU A 101 12.40 -6.53 -7.85
C LEU A 101 12.11 -5.20 -7.17
N VAL A 102 11.87 -5.19 -5.86
CA VAL A 102 11.64 -3.96 -5.09
C VAL A 102 12.82 -3.00 -5.22
N ARG A 103 14.04 -3.49 -5.07
CA ARG A 103 15.25 -2.66 -5.23
C ARG A 103 15.41 -2.07 -6.63
N THR A 104 14.96 -2.78 -7.65
CA THR A 104 14.99 -2.28 -9.04
C THR A 104 14.00 -1.13 -9.25
N ILE A 105 12.82 -1.21 -8.62
CA ILE A 105 11.76 -0.20 -8.77
C ILE A 105 11.96 1.00 -7.84
N ALA A 106 12.52 0.78 -6.65
CA ALA A 106 12.64 1.79 -5.60
C ALA A 106 13.22 3.13 -6.06
N PRO A 107 14.31 3.22 -6.84
CA PRO A 107 14.87 4.50 -7.26
C PRO A 107 13.89 5.34 -8.09
N ARG A 108 13.10 4.71 -8.95
CA ARG A 108 12.08 5.40 -9.74
C ARG A 108 10.90 5.84 -8.88
N SER A 109 10.49 5.00 -7.93
CA SER A 109 9.47 5.36 -6.94
C SER A 109 9.89 6.58 -6.13
N GLU A 110 11.12 6.61 -5.62
CA GLU A 110 11.67 7.77 -4.89
C GLU A 110 11.73 9.03 -5.76
N ALA A 111 12.12 8.90 -7.03
CA ALA A 111 12.12 10.02 -7.96
C ALA A 111 10.71 10.60 -8.17
N ARG A 112 9.66 9.75 -8.19
CA ARG A 112 8.26 10.21 -8.27
C ARG A 112 7.83 10.96 -7.02
N TYR A 113 8.18 10.47 -5.83
CA TYR A 113 7.93 11.21 -4.59
C TYR A 113 8.65 12.57 -4.58
N GLY A 114 9.89 12.62 -5.03
CA GLY A 114 10.63 13.87 -5.16
C GLY A 114 9.97 14.85 -6.14
N ALA A 115 9.41 14.37 -7.24
CA ALA A 115 8.67 15.20 -8.21
C ALA A 115 7.38 15.77 -7.58
N ILE A 116 6.66 14.99 -6.78
CA ILE A 116 5.47 15.45 -6.04
C ILE A 116 5.87 16.55 -5.04
N GLU A 117 6.92 16.33 -4.27
CA GLU A 117 7.44 17.32 -3.32
C GLU A 117 7.85 18.61 -4.01
N ALA A 118 8.53 18.52 -5.16
CA ALA A 118 8.94 19.68 -5.92
C ALA A 118 7.75 20.46 -6.51
N ALA A 119 6.72 19.76 -6.97
CA ALA A 119 5.53 20.38 -7.56
C ALA A 119 4.60 21.03 -6.53
N PHE A 120 4.38 20.35 -5.42
CA PHE A 120 3.40 20.79 -4.40
C PHE A 120 4.04 21.56 -3.24
N GLY A 121 5.28 21.25 -2.91
CA GLY A 121 6.01 21.78 -1.77
C GLY A 121 6.10 20.79 -0.62
N ARG A 122 7.32 20.62 -0.08
CA ARG A 122 7.58 19.65 1.00
C ARG A 122 6.76 19.95 2.26
N GLU A 123 6.74 21.20 2.69
CA GLU A 123 5.99 21.62 3.90
C GLU A 123 4.48 21.46 3.69
N ARG A 124 3.98 21.87 2.53
CA ARG A 124 2.56 21.72 2.19
C ARG A 124 2.14 20.25 2.11
N LEU A 125 3.02 19.38 1.63
CA LEU A 125 2.77 17.94 1.58
C LEU A 125 2.70 17.36 2.99
N ALA A 126 3.57 17.78 3.90
CA ALA A 126 3.53 17.39 5.31
C ALA A 126 2.22 17.85 5.98
N GLU A 127 1.76 19.07 5.73
CA GLU A 127 0.48 19.58 6.20
C GLU A 127 -0.70 18.76 5.67
N LEU A 128 -0.67 18.40 4.38
CA LEU A 128 -1.69 17.55 3.77
C LEU A 128 -1.74 16.16 4.41
N HIS A 129 -0.59 15.54 4.64
CA HIS A 129 -0.52 14.25 5.35
C HIS A 129 -1.15 14.34 6.74
N GLY A 130 -0.80 15.38 7.53
CA GLY A 130 -1.39 15.61 8.84
C GLY A 130 -2.90 15.79 8.80
N MET A 131 -3.42 16.56 7.82
CA MET A 131 -4.86 16.74 7.64
C MET A 131 -5.58 15.44 7.26
N LEU A 132 -4.98 14.61 6.42
CA LEU A 132 -5.56 13.32 6.06
C LEU A 132 -5.59 12.36 7.26
N GLU A 133 -4.54 12.34 8.08
CA GLU A 133 -4.51 11.56 9.32
C GLU A 133 -5.59 12.01 10.31
N GLU A 134 -5.76 13.32 10.51
CA GLU A 134 -6.81 13.88 11.34
C GLU A 134 -8.21 13.53 10.82
N LEU A 135 -8.40 13.60 9.50
CA LEU A 135 -9.66 13.21 8.88
C LEU A 135 -9.98 11.74 9.16
N MET A 136 -9.02 10.84 8.95
CA MET A 136 -9.21 9.40 9.21
C MET A 136 -9.52 9.13 10.68
N ALA A 137 -8.76 9.72 11.60
CA ALA A 137 -8.98 9.58 13.03
C ALA A 137 -10.37 10.10 13.47
N SER A 138 -10.86 11.16 12.83
CA SER A 138 -12.18 11.75 13.12
C SER A 138 -13.35 10.86 12.67
N LEU A 139 -13.09 9.92 11.76
CA LEU A 139 -14.10 9.02 11.18
C LEU A 139 -14.04 7.60 11.74
N GLU A 140 -13.03 7.29 12.55
CA GLU A 140 -12.98 5.99 13.24
C GLU A 140 -14.16 5.89 14.21
N PRO A 141 -14.85 4.72 14.27
CA PRO A 141 -15.91 4.52 15.24
C PRO A 141 -15.33 4.70 16.65
N THR A 142 -15.88 5.64 17.41
CA THR A 142 -15.57 5.72 18.84
C THR A 142 -16.04 4.42 19.46
N GLU A 143 -15.13 3.58 19.92
CA GLU A 143 -15.50 2.42 20.74
C GLU A 143 -16.20 2.97 21.99
N VAL A 144 -17.52 2.90 21.95
CA VAL A 144 -18.32 3.11 23.17
C VAL A 144 -17.97 1.96 24.11
N ARG A 145 -17.05 2.21 25.02
CA ARG A 145 -16.86 1.33 26.16
C ARG A 145 -18.19 1.29 26.95
N VAL A 146 -18.92 0.19 26.80
CA VAL A 146 -20.02 -0.17 27.67
C VAL A 146 -19.45 -0.69 28.99
#